data_b6a9ba8494d9018a19d20d87c00503f1
#
_entry.id   b6a9ba8494d9018a19d20d87c00503f1
#
_cell.length_a   1.000
_cell.length_b   1.000
_cell.length_c   1.000
_cell.angle_alpha   90.00
_cell.angle_beta   90.00
_cell.angle_gamma   90.00
#
_symmetry.space_group_name_H-M   'P 1'
#
loop_
_entity.id
_entity.type
_entity.pdbx_description
1 polymer ?
#
loop_
_entity_poly.entity_id
_entity_poly.type
_entity_poly.pdbx_seq_one_letter_code
_entity_poly.pdbx_strand_id
1 'polypeptide(L)'
;WSFADRLNEESVRHWTGRNFPLLGSLRVDGVSYRFMGADKVEVTPVIGTAVSGLWEATYTFELPEGEWTAVDYETKGWKTGKAAFGTDDNPYRSTPWQDGDIWVRRSFDWPEGTDKEDLFLQYSHDDNIELYINGKQVAVTGNGLDYDLLKEIPQEVANTLKPTGNILAAHCRNNGGGAYVDM
;
A
#
# COMPACT_ATOMS: atom_id res chain seq x y z
N TRP A 1 -25.50 -5.27 18.09
CA TRP A 1 -24.77 -3.99 17.99
C TRP A 1 -23.58 -4.21 17.09
N SER A 2 -23.64 -3.72 15.85
CA SER A 2 -22.48 -3.77 14.96
C SER A 2 -21.46 -2.68 15.39
N PHE A 3 -20.19 -2.89 15.13
CA PHE A 3 -19.15 -1.91 15.41
C PHE A 3 -19.39 -0.60 14.62
N ALA A 4 -20.02 -0.71 13.46
CA ALA A 4 -20.43 0.42 12.62
C ALA A 4 -21.43 1.36 13.31
N ASP A 5 -22.29 0.84 14.18
CA ASP A 5 -23.30 1.64 14.90
C ASP A 5 -22.68 2.52 16.01
N ARG A 6 -21.40 2.31 16.33
CA ARG A 6 -20.69 3.09 17.36
C ARG A 6 -19.79 4.19 16.79
N LEU A 7 -19.53 4.16 15.50
CA LEU A 7 -18.75 5.19 14.84
C LEU A 7 -19.70 6.32 14.43
N ASN A 8 -20.03 7.18 15.36
CA ASN A 8 -20.70 8.44 15.03
C ASN A 8 -19.66 9.45 14.52
N GLU A 9 -20.15 10.51 13.89
CA GLU A 9 -19.34 11.57 13.32
C GLU A 9 -18.34 12.20 14.31
N GLU A 10 -18.69 12.23 15.59
CA GLU A 10 -17.89 12.78 16.67
C GLU A 10 -16.72 11.86 17.06
N SER A 11 -16.94 10.55 17.08
CA SER A 11 -15.91 9.55 17.35
C SER A 11 -14.83 9.53 16.28
N VAL A 12 -15.22 9.70 15.03
CA VAL A 12 -14.28 9.75 13.91
C VAL A 12 -13.50 11.08 13.91
N ARG A 13 -14.12 12.22 14.24
CA ARG A 13 -13.42 13.49 14.44
C ARG A 13 -12.40 13.44 15.58
N HIS A 14 -12.70 12.74 16.64
CA HIS A 14 -11.79 12.58 17.77
C HIS A 14 -10.57 11.72 17.38
N TRP A 15 -10.77 10.72 16.54
CA TRP A 15 -9.73 9.81 16.08
C TRP A 15 -8.75 10.47 15.08
N THR A 16 -9.25 11.33 14.22
CA THR A 16 -8.42 11.99 13.19
C THR A 16 -7.82 13.32 13.63
N GLY A 17 -8.27 13.88 14.76
CA GLY A 17 -7.71 15.09 15.39
C GLY A 17 -7.73 16.36 14.52
N ARG A 18 -8.41 16.37 13.35
CA ARG A 18 -8.46 17.52 12.43
C ARG A 18 -9.79 17.61 11.67
N ASN A 19 -10.18 18.84 11.33
CA ASN A 19 -11.34 19.18 10.49
C ASN A 19 -11.12 18.80 9.02
N PHE A 20 -10.89 17.54 8.72
CA PHE A 20 -10.95 17.06 7.34
C PHE A 20 -12.31 16.42 7.08
N PRO A 21 -12.84 16.53 5.85
CA PRO A 21 -13.91 15.65 5.44
C PRO A 21 -13.41 14.22 5.64
N LEU A 22 -14.13 13.49 6.46
CA LEU A 22 -13.76 12.20 6.99
C LEU A 22 -13.41 11.21 5.90
N LEU A 23 -12.14 10.91 5.78
CA LEU A 23 -11.66 9.70 5.17
C LEU A 23 -11.35 8.70 6.28
N GLY A 24 -12.37 7.99 6.75
CA GLY A 24 -12.18 6.82 7.58
C GLY A 24 -12.29 5.58 6.71
N SER A 25 -11.37 4.65 6.83
CA SER A 25 -11.56 3.31 6.30
C SER A 25 -11.82 2.35 7.45
N LEU A 26 -12.85 1.55 7.33
CA LEU A 26 -13.11 0.42 8.20
C LEU A 26 -13.02 -0.84 7.34
N ARG A 27 -12.21 -1.79 7.76
CA ARG A 27 -12.14 -3.11 7.12
C ARG A 27 -12.94 -4.11 7.94
N VAL A 28 -13.93 -4.74 7.30
CA VAL A 28 -14.71 -5.83 7.88
C VAL A 28 -14.70 -6.98 6.88
N ASP A 29 -14.27 -8.16 7.30
CA ASP A 29 -14.22 -9.38 6.50
C ASP A 29 -13.52 -9.24 5.13
N GLY A 30 -12.43 -8.47 5.09
CA GLY A 30 -11.66 -8.25 3.88
C GLY A 30 -12.20 -7.16 2.96
N VAL A 31 -13.36 -6.58 3.24
CA VAL A 31 -13.95 -5.45 2.51
C VAL A 31 -13.58 -4.14 3.20
N SER A 32 -13.01 -3.21 2.46
CA SER A 32 -12.71 -1.86 2.95
C SER A 32 -13.90 -0.95 2.72
N TYR A 33 -14.27 -0.20 3.75
CA TYR A 33 -15.35 0.78 3.71
C TYR A 33 -14.75 2.16 3.89
N ARG A 34 -15.11 3.07 3.02
CA ARG A 34 -14.75 4.49 3.11
C ARG A 34 -15.97 5.29 3.56
N PHE A 35 -15.77 6.20 4.48
CA PHE A 35 -16.81 7.13 4.90
C PHE A 35 -16.46 8.51 4.35
N MET A 36 -17.30 9.02 3.47
CA MET A 36 -17.30 10.42 3.04
C MET A 36 -18.61 11.06 3.50
N GLY A 37 -18.53 11.83 4.59
CA GLY A 37 -19.75 12.36 5.18
C GLY A 37 -20.69 11.25 5.70
N ALA A 38 -21.98 11.36 5.39
CA ALA A 38 -22.99 10.38 5.79
C ALA A 38 -23.08 9.15 4.85
N ASP A 39 -22.38 9.18 3.71
CA ASP A 39 -22.50 8.15 2.69
C ASP A 39 -21.42 7.06 2.86
N LYS A 40 -21.86 5.82 2.91
CA LYS A 40 -21.00 4.65 2.90
C LYS A 40 -20.51 4.38 1.49
N VAL A 41 -19.20 4.48 1.26
CA VAL A 41 -18.58 4.11 -0.01
C VAL A 41 -17.99 2.71 0.13
N GLU A 42 -18.42 1.78 -0.69
CA GLU A 42 -17.85 0.46 -0.79
C GLU A 42 -16.55 0.52 -1.63
N VAL A 43 -15.45 0.01 -1.07
CA VAL A 43 -14.17 -0.05 -1.77
C VAL A 43 -13.95 -1.46 -2.27
N THR A 44 -13.87 -1.63 -3.58
CA THR A 44 -13.58 -2.91 -4.23
C THR A 44 -12.06 -3.03 -4.44
N PRO A 45 -11.37 -4.03 -3.86
CA PRO A 45 -9.95 -4.24 -4.12
C PRO A 45 -9.76 -4.68 -5.58
N VAL A 46 -8.88 -3.99 -6.30
CA VAL A 46 -8.43 -4.41 -7.65
C VAL A 46 -7.27 -5.39 -7.53
N ILE A 47 -6.30 -5.05 -6.69
CA ILE A 47 -5.21 -5.93 -6.27
C ILE A 47 -5.18 -5.95 -4.74
N GLY A 48 -4.97 -7.13 -4.16
CA GLY A 48 -5.00 -7.28 -2.70
C GLY A 48 -3.64 -7.04 -2.05
N THR A 49 -3.65 -6.66 -0.77
CA THR A 49 -2.48 -6.69 0.13
C THR A 49 -2.26 -8.11 0.66
N ALA A 50 -1.17 -8.38 1.39
CA ALA A 50 -0.87 -9.69 1.99
C ALA A 50 -1.95 -10.15 2.99
N VAL A 51 -2.74 -9.23 3.54
CA VAL A 51 -3.87 -9.54 4.42
C VAL A 51 -5.00 -10.25 3.66
N SER A 52 -5.21 -9.92 2.39
CA SER A 52 -6.24 -10.53 1.54
C SER A 52 -5.74 -11.74 0.75
N GLY A 53 -4.44 -11.93 0.63
CA GLY A 53 -3.82 -13.06 -0.06
C GLY A 53 -2.35 -12.79 -0.37
N LEU A 54 -1.57 -13.84 -0.41
CA LEU A 54 -0.14 -13.72 -0.70
C LEU A 54 0.07 -13.25 -2.14
N TRP A 55 0.99 -12.29 -2.31
CA TRP A 55 1.47 -11.84 -3.61
C TRP A 55 2.99 -11.93 -3.68
N GLU A 56 3.54 -12.02 -4.88
CA GLU A 56 4.99 -12.12 -5.10
C GLU A 56 5.56 -10.82 -5.64
N ALA A 57 6.82 -10.56 -5.28
CA ALA A 57 7.59 -9.44 -5.78
C ALA A 57 9.05 -9.80 -5.99
N THR A 58 9.74 -9.02 -6.80
CA THR A 58 11.20 -8.95 -6.76
C THR A 58 11.64 -7.90 -5.76
N TYR A 59 12.73 -8.17 -5.02
CA TYR A 59 13.24 -7.26 -4.01
C TYR A 59 14.76 -7.33 -3.88
N THR A 60 15.33 -6.27 -3.35
CA THR A 60 16.76 -6.18 -2.99
C THR A 60 16.95 -5.37 -1.71
N PHE A 61 18.07 -5.60 -1.03
CA PHE A 61 18.53 -4.79 0.10
C PHE A 61 19.69 -3.86 -0.31
N GLU A 62 20.10 -3.92 -1.57
CA GLU A 62 21.16 -3.08 -2.12
C GLU A 62 20.53 -1.92 -2.89
N LEU A 63 21.09 -0.73 -2.75
CA LEU A 63 20.65 0.47 -3.46
C LEU A 63 20.65 0.22 -4.98
N PRO A 64 19.48 0.24 -5.64
CA PRO A 64 19.41 0.04 -7.08
C PRO A 64 20.03 1.22 -7.84
N GLU A 65 20.69 0.92 -8.93
CA GLU A 65 21.19 1.94 -9.85
C GLU A 65 20.11 2.34 -10.86
N GLY A 66 20.07 3.61 -11.27
CA GLY A 66 19.18 4.11 -12.32
C GLY A 66 17.71 4.21 -11.90
N GLU A 67 16.83 4.13 -12.91
CA GLU A 67 15.38 4.36 -12.75
C GLU A 67 14.66 3.09 -12.28
N TRP A 68 14.98 2.60 -11.09
CA TRP A 68 14.47 1.33 -10.56
C TRP A 68 12.93 1.28 -10.43
N THR A 69 12.24 2.41 -10.46
CA THR A 69 10.77 2.48 -10.43
C THR A 69 10.12 2.35 -11.80
N ALA A 70 10.91 2.45 -12.89
CA ALA A 70 10.41 2.38 -14.26
C ALA A 70 9.88 0.97 -14.60
N VAL A 71 8.86 0.91 -15.45
CA VAL A 71 8.21 -0.36 -15.85
C VAL A 71 9.19 -1.34 -16.48
N ASP A 72 10.09 -0.85 -17.31
CA ASP A 72 11.06 -1.62 -18.10
C ASP A 72 12.41 -1.85 -17.38
N TYR A 73 12.50 -1.49 -16.11
CA TYR A 73 13.70 -1.73 -15.31
C TYR A 73 13.97 -3.22 -15.13
N GLU A 74 15.19 -3.65 -15.43
CA GLU A 74 15.63 -5.04 -15.27
C GLU A 74 16.07 -5.32 -13.82
N THR A 75 15.38 -6.22 -13.15
CA THR A 75 15.68 -6.64 -11.77
C THR A 75 16.76 -7.72 -11.70
N LYS A 76 17.80 -7.61 -12.53
CA LYS A 76 18.89 -8.58 -12.56
C LYS A 76 19.60 -8.65 -11.20
N GLY A 77 19.65 -9.85 -10.62
CA GLY A 77 20.28 -10.08 -9.32
C GLY A 77 19.35 -9.83 -8.12
N TRP A 78 18.16 -9.30 -8.34
CA TRP A 78 17.17 -9.20 -7.27
C TRP A 78 16.64 -10.57 -6.86
N LYS A 79 16.19 -10.68 -5.63
CA LYS A 79 15.52 -11.87 -5.08
C LYS A 79 14.04 -11.85 -5.41
N THR A 80 13.39 -13.02 -5.32
CA THR A 80 11.93 -13.13 -5.36
C THR A 80 11.44 -13.52 -3.97
N GLY A 81 10.35 -12.92 -3.53
CA GLY A 81 9.74 -13.22 -2.23
C GLY A 81 8.25 -12.97 -2.22
N LYS A 82 7.58 -13.56 -1.25
CA LYS A 82 6.15 -13.34 -0.99
C LYS A 82 5.98 -12.24 0.04
N ALA A 83 4.99 -11.39 -0.18
CA ALA A 83 4.63 -10.34 0.79
C ALA A 83 3.78 -10.93 1.94
N ALA A 84 3.69 -10.25 3.09
CA ALA A 84 4.42 -9.02 3.39
C ALA A 84 5.89 -9.30 3.73
N PHE A 85 6.71 -8.25 3.66
CA PHE A 85 8.12 -8.30 4.05
C PHE A 85 8.25 -7.66 5.43
N GLY A 86 9.08 -8.22 6.32
CA GLY A 86 9.24 -7.65 7.65
C GLY A 86 9.83 -8.59 8.70
N THR A 87 9.66 -8.21 9.96
CA THR A 87 10.10 -8.95 11.14
C THR A 87 9.10 -10.02 11.59
N ASP A 88 9.53 -10.92 12.48
CA ASP A 88 8.74 -12.09 12.93
C ASP A 88 7.52 -11.74 13.79
N ASP A 89 7.44 -10.54 14.31
CA ASP A 89 6.33 -10.05 15.12
C ASP A 89 5.07 -9.72 14.31
N ASN A 90 5.17 -9.67 12.98
CA ASN A 90 4.01 -9.43 12.13
C ASN A 90 3.42 -10.75 11.60
N PRO A 91 2.12 -11.03 11.87
CA PRO A 91 1.48 -12.29 11.48
C PRO A 91 1.33 -12.50 9.97
N TYR A 92 1.39 -11.43 9.17
CA TYR A 92 1.27 -11.49 7.71
C TYR A 92 2.62 -11.56 7.00
N ARG A 93 3.72 -11.47 7.74
CA ARG A 93 5.06 -11.58 7.18
C ARG A 93 5.29 -12.95 6.53
N SER A 94 5.73 -12.94 5.28
CA SER A 94 6.16 -14.14 4.55
C SER A 94 7.64 -14.10 4.20
N THR A 95 8.18 -12.93 3.87
CA THR A 95 9.61 -12.77 3.55
C THR A 95 10.31 -11.98 4.65
N PRO A 96 11.37 -12.54 5.28
CA PRO A 96 12.14 -11.84 6.31
C PRO A 96 12.85 -10.60 5.77
N TRP A 97 12.67 -9.48 6.47
CA TRP A 97 13.44 -8.26 6.35
C TRP A 97 13.45 -7.58 7.72
N GLN A 98 14.59 -7.13 8.19
CA GLN A 98 14.72 -6.58 9.54
C GLN A 98 15.43 -5.23 9.57
N ASP A 99 16.54 -5.09 8.88
CA ASP A 99 17.41 -3.93 9.03
C ASP A 99 17.63 -3.19 7.71
N GLY A 100 17.74 -1.87 7.81
CA GLY A 100 18.11 -0.99 6.70
C GLY A 100 17.02 -0.83 5.67
N ASP A 101 17.43 -0.77 4.43
CA ASP A 101 16.55 -0.46 3.31
C ASP A 101 16.09 -1.74 2.58
N ILE A 102 14.87 -1.72 2.07
CA ILE A 102 14.36 -2.69 1.11
C ILE A 102 13.73 -1.97 -0.08
N TRP A 103 14.06 -2.44 -1.27
CA TRP A 103 13.42 -2.04 -2.54
C TRP A 103 12.60 -3.22 -3.04
N VAL A 104 11.32 -2.98 -3.27
CA VAL A 104 10.35 -4.01 -3.66
C VAL A 104 9.67 -3.60 -4.96
N ARG A 105 9.48 -4.54 -5.89
CA ARG A 105 8.75 -4.32 -7.14
C ARG A 105 7.74 -5.43 -7.35
N ARG A 106 6.47 -5.08 -7.33
CA ARG A 106 5.33 -5.95 -7.61
C ARG A 106 4.79 -5.67 -9.00
N SER A 107 4.75 -6.70 -9.85
CA SER A 107 4.03 -6.61 -11.11
C SER A 107 2.55 -6.93 -10.91
N PHE A 108 1.67 -6.22 -11.62
CA PHE A 108 0.24 -6.48 -11.59
C PHE A 108 -0.43 -6.13 -12.92
N ASP A 109 -1.57 -6.77 -13.15
CA ASP A 109 -2.42 -6.51 -14.30
C ASP A 109 -3.65 -5.71 -13.87
N TRP A 110 -4.11 -4.81 -14.75
CA TRP A 110 -5.32 -4.02 -14.52
C TRP A 110 -6.50 -4.76 -15.16
N PRO A 111 -7.52 -5.15 -14.39
CA PRO A 111 -8.65 -5.91 -14.93
C PRO A 111 -9.41 -5.11 -16.00
N GLU A 112 -9.78 -5.79 -17.07
CA GLU A 112 -10.57 -5.18 -18.15
C GLU A 112 -11.92 -4.67 -17.61
N GLY A 113 -12.31 -3.48 -18.06
CA GLY A 113 -13.57 -2.85 -17.64
C GLY A 113 -13.52 -2.19 -16.25
N THR A 114 -12.39 -2.24 -15.54
CA THR A 114 -12.25 -1.53 -14.28
C THR A 114 -11.99 -0.05 -14.53
N ASP A 115 -12.77 0.81 -13.88
CA ASP A 115 -12.60 2.24 -13.93
C ASP A 115 -11.25 2.67 -13.31
N LYS A 116 -10.72 3.79 -13.77
CA LYS A 116 -9.49 4.41 -13.26
C LYS A 116 -9.74 5.71 -12.51
N GLU A 117 -10.99 6.01 -12.22
CA GLU A 117 -11.38 7.14 -11.39
C GLU A 117 -11.40 6.74 -9.91
N ASP A 118 -11.19 7.70 -9.02
CA ASP A 118 -11.26 7.53 -7.56
C ASP A 118 -10.45 6.33 -7.01
N LEU A 119 -9.26 6.10 -7.54
CA LEU A 119 -8.38 5.01 -7.12
C LEU A 119 -7.62 5.36 -5.83
N PHE A 120 -7.44 4.35 -4.99
CA PHE A 120 -6.66 4.44 -3.76
C PHE A 120 -5.63 3.33 -3.69
N LEU A 121 -4.43 3.68 -3.25
CA LEU A 121 -3.40 2.73 -2.86
C LEU A 121 -3.53 2.44 -1.36
N GLN A 122 -3.75 1.17 -1.02
CA GLN A 122 -3.66 0.68 0.36
C GLN A 122 -2.26 0.15 0.63
N TYR A 123 -1.66 0.56 1.73
CA TYR A 123 -0.32 0.12 2.12
C TYR A 123 -0.11 0.20 3.63
N SER A 124 0.89 -0.55 4.09
CA SER A 124 1.35 -0.55 5.48
C SER A 124 2.86 -0.49 5.51
N HIS A 125 3.46 0.17 6.49
CA HIS A 125 4.90 0.32 6.57
C HIS A 125 5.41 0.49 8.01
N ASP A 126 6.71 0.24 8.16
CA ASP A 126 7.54 0.51 9.32
C ASP A 126 9.02 0.55 8.86
N ASP A 127 9.77 1.67 8.86
CA ASP A 127 9.42 3.04 9.29
C ASP A 127 9.02 3.96 8.13
N ASN A 128 9.98 4.37 7.28
CA ASN A 128 9.75 5.30 6.16
C ASN A 128 9.39 4.54 4.89
N ILE A 129 8.47 5.06 4.08
CA ILE A 129 8.16 4.46 2.78
C ILE A 129 7.99 5.51 1.69
N GLU A 130 8.44 5.14 0.50
CA GLU A 130 8.15 5.81 -0.77
C GLU A 130 7.49 4.80 -1.72
N LEU A 131 6.39 5.19 -2.35
CA LEU A 131 5.60 4.33 -3.23
C LEU A 131 5.44 4.94 -4.61
N TYR A 132 5.55 4.09 -5.62
CA TYR A 132 5.53 4.48 -7.03
C TYR A 132 4.65 3.53 -7.84
N ILE A 133 3.86 4.08 -8.76
CA ILE A 133 3.13 3.31 -9.78
C ILE A 133 3.69 3.70 -11.15
N ASN A 134 4.18 2.72 -11.91
CA ASN A 134 4.72 2.91 -13.24
C ASN A 134 5.76 4.05 -13.33
N GLY A 135 6.65 4.14 -12.33
CA GLY A 135 7.68 5.16 -12.23
C GLY A 135 7.25 6.50 -11.65
N LYS A 136 5.96 6.70 -11.38
CA LYS A 136 5.42 7.93 -10.79
C LYS A 136 5.19 7.78 -9.30
N GLN A 137 5.69 8.74 -8.50
CA GLN A 137 5.52 8.72 -7.05
C GLN A 137 4.06 8.97 -6.66
N VAL A 138 3.54 8.13 -5.76
CA VAL A 138 2.17 8.21 -5.25
C VAL A 138 2.15 8.62 -3.77
N ALA A 139 3.07 8.07 -2.98
CA ALA A 139 3.12 8.34 -1.56
C ALA A 139 4.56 8.45 -1.05
N VAL A 140 4.73 9.28 -0.04
CA VAL A 140 5.92 9.34 0.82
C VAL A 140 5.42 9.54 2.24
N THR A 141 5.94 8.75 3.17
CA THR A 141 5.66 8.93 4.60
C THR A 141 6.95 9.14 5.37
N GLY A 142 6.83 9.73 6.55
CA GLY A 142 7.92 9.85 7.51
C GLY A 142 8.10 8.57 8.33
N ASN A 143 8.95 8.70 9.35
CA ASN A 143 9.24 7.65 10.30
C ASN A 143 8.01 7.29 11.14
N GLY A 144 7.67 6.02 11.20
CA GLY A 144 6.57 5.51 12.01
C GLY A 144 6.02 4.18 11.49
N LEU A 145 5.28 3.52 12.36
CA LEU A 145 4.55 2.32 12.05
C LEU A 145 3.09 2.67 11.76
N ASP A 146 2.65 2.46 10.54
CA ASP A 146 1.27 2.68 10.12
C ASP A 146 0.73 1.49 9.34
N TYR A 147 -0.49 1.09 9.64
CA TYR A 147 -1.19 0.00 8.96
C TYR A 147 -2.38 0.52 8.15
N ASP A 148 -2.63 -0.14 7.03
CA ASP A 148 -3.83 0.06 6.20
C ASP A 148 -4.07 1.52 5.79
N LEU A 149 -2.99 2.26 5.56
CA LEU A 149 -3.09 3.62 5.02
C LEU A 149 -3.73 3.59 3.64
N LEU A 150 -4.56 4.58 3.36
CA LEU A 150 -5.16 4.82 2.05
C LEU A 150 -4.65 6.13 1.47
N LYS A 151 -4.01 6.06 0.33
CA LYS A 151 -3.56 7.22 -0.44
C LYS A 151 -4.32 7.30 -1.75
N GLU A 152 -4.98 8.41 -1.99
CA GLU A 152 -5.57 8.70 -3.30
C GLU A 152 -4.47 8.71 -4.37
N ILE A 153 -4.72 7.98 -5.46
CA ILE A 153 -3.83 7.93 -6.61
C ILE A 153 -4.18 9.10 -7.53
N PRO A 154 -3.24 10.03 -7.78
CA PRO A 154 -3.50 11.13 -8.70
C PRO A 154 -3.94 10.63 -10.08
N GLN A 155 -4.89 11.30 -10.71
CA GLN A 155 -5.46 10.89 -11.99
C GLN A 155 -4.39 10.75 -13.10
N GLU A 156 -3.35 11.59 -13.08
CA GLU A 156 -2.23 11.49 -14.02
C GLU A 156 -1.38 10.23 -13.81
N VAL A 157 -1.39 9.64 -12.60
CA VAL A 157 -0.78 8.34 -12.31
C VAL A 157 -1.72 7.21 -12.74
N ALA A 158 -3.00 7.29 -12.39
CA ALA A 158 -4.01 6.33 -12.80
C ALA A 158 -4.07 6.16 -14.33
N ASN A 159 -3.89 7.24 -15.08
CA ASN A 159 -3.83 7.22 -16.54
C ASN A 159 -2.63 6.45 -17.12
N THR A 160 -1.60 6.16 -16.32
CA THR A 160 -0.46 5.33 -16.75
C THR A 160 -0.73 3.83 -16.68
N LEU A 161 -1.81 3.42 -16.01
CA LEU A 161 -2.18 2.02 -15.87
C LEU A 161 -2.49 1.39 -17.22
N LYS A 162 -1.92 0.22 -17.45
CA LYS A 162 -2.06 -0.59 -18.67
C LYS A 162 -2.83 -1.86 -18.34
N PRO A 163 -3.41 -2.54 -19.33
CA PRO A 163 -4.06 -3.83 -19.09
C PRO A 163 -3.14 -4.86 -18.44
N THR A 164 -1.84 -4.84 -18.79
CA THR A 164 -0.84 -5.77 -18.24
C THR A 164 0.49 -5.09 -17.94
N GLY A 165 1.26 -5.69 -17.03
CA GLY A 165 2.63 -5.32 -16.78
C GLY A 165 2.80 -3.98 -16.07
N ASN A 166 1.87 -3.58 -15.22
CA ASN A 166 2.08 -2.44 -14.34
C ASN A 166 3.04 -2.82 -13.22
N ILE A 167 3.72 -1.81 -12.69
CA ILE A 167 4.65 -1.95 -11.57
C ILE A 167 4.19 -1.07 -10.42
N LEU A 168 4.00 -1.68 -9.27
CA LEU A 168 3.93 -1.01 -7.98
C LEU A 168 5.30 -1.21 -7.31
N ALA A 169 6.00 -0.13 -7.03
CA ALA A 169 7.35 -0.17 -6.47
C ALA A 169 7.38 0.57 -5.13
N ALA A 170 8.13 0.03 -4.18
CA ALA A 170 8.33 0.59 -2.86
C ALA A 170 9.82 0.63 -2.51
N HIS A 171 10.24 1.72 -1.88
CA HIS A 171 11.42 1.80 -1.05
C HIS A 171 10.97 1.99 0.39
N CYS A 172 11.32 1.07 1.26
CA CYS A 172 11.03 1.17 2.68
C CYS A 172 12.33 1.08 3.48
N ARG A 173 12.44 1.90 4.52
CA ARG A 173 13.60 1.95 5.40
C ARG A 173 13.17 1.69 6.82
N ASN A 174 13.78 0.68 7.44
CA ASN A 174 13.71 0.43 8.87
C ASN A 174 14.84 1.18 9.59
N ASN A 175 14.48 2.04 10.53
CA ASN A 175 15.40 2.80 11.37
C ASN A 175 15.70 2.09 12.70
N GLY A 176 15.08 0.96 12.95
CA GLY A 176 15.28 0.08 14.11
C GLY A 176 14.00 -0.46 14.70
N GLY A 177 14.07 -1.58 15.36
CA GLY A 177 12.91 -2.28 15.93
C GLY A 177 12.27 -3.26 14.96
N GLY A 178 10.94 -3.25 14.87
CA GLY A 178 10.19 -3.97 13.87
C GLY A 178 10.40 -3.41 12.46
N ALA A 179 10.10 -4.19 11.46
CA ALA A 179 10.11 -3.77 10.06
C ALA A 179 8.88 -4.34 9.36
N TYR A 180 8.25 -3.55 8.50
CA TYR A 180 7.09 -4.02 7.75
C TYR A 180 6.87 -3.25 6.45
N VAL A 181 6.57 -3.97 5.37
CA VAL A 181 6.04 -3.40 4.13
C VAL A 181 5.05 -4.35 3.47
N ASP A 182 3.86 -3.82 3.18
CA ASP A 182 2.79 -4.43 2.40
C ASP A 182 2.09 -3.36 1.54
N MET A 183 1.66 -3.75 0.32
CA MET A 183 1.06 -2.80 -0.63
C MET A 183 0.21 -3.49 -1.71
#